data_e68cf1c01e5fc10aff312f0cd8490df9
#
_entry.id   e68cf1c01e5fc10aff312f0cd8490df9
#
_cell.length_a   1.000
_cell.length_b   1.000
_cell.length_c   1.000
_cell.angle_alpha   90.00
_cell.angle_beta   90.00
_cell.angle_gamma   90.00
#
_symmetry.space_group_name_H-M   'P 1'
#
loop_
_entity.id
_entity.type
_entity.pdbx_description
1 polymer ?
#
loop_
_entity_poly.entity_id
_entity_poly.type
_entity_poly.pdbx_seq_one_letter_code
_entity_poly.pdbx_strand_id
1 'polypeptide(L)'
;MMVLVIAMVLVIGAIGVVAVAKGDGAGGGSAPTTVSVTLTEFKITLEPATVPSGNVVLQIHNAGSAEHNLAAVALNKRVGNIAVGGNATLDLGNVSGPVDLICEVPGHKESGMKATLNVGDHSGMTMDTTMTMTNAQMDASMEAVAKQFPAKTQGAGNQELAPTIAADGAKVFNLDAKIIDWEVEPGKIVKGWSYNGQIPGPVLRANVGDKVRIVLKNDLPESTSLHLHGIRVPNSMDGVDPYTQPAIKPGESFTYEFTALEPGVGMYHSHHDAQVQIPNGLAGAIIIGDWKAMAMKAAGGRTGDSNGKAEQEVVMVLNDAGNIGLSLNGKSFPATAPYTMKVGESMVVHYYNEGLMTHPMHLHQPSGLVVAKDGHVLAQPYEADTVNVAPGERITVVYTAKDKGVWAWHCHILNHAETPQGMKYMVTALIVS
;
A
#
# COMPACT_ATOMS: atom_id res chain seq x y z
N MET A 1 16.95 53.19 8.00
CA MET A 1 17.53 52.64 6.77
C MET A 1 18.75 51.84 7.18
N MET A 2 18.60 50.55 7.41
CA MET A 2 19.66 49.64 7.85
C MET A 2 19.77 48.52 6.80
N VAL A 3 20.89 48.55 6.07
CA VAL A 3 21.19 47.59 5.00
C VAL A 3 21.80 46.35 5.65
N LEU A 4 21.14 45.19 5.49
CA LEU A 4 21.66 43.91 5.95
C LEU A 4 22.47 43.28 4.79
N VAL A 5 23.76 43.15 4.98
CA VAL A 5 24.69 42.48 4.07
C VAL A 5 24.73 41.02 4.46
N ILE A 6 24.20 40.11 3.58
CA ILE A 6 24.33 38.66 3.74
C ILE A 6 25.67 38.25 3.12
N ALA A 7 26.59 37.79 3.97
CA ALA A 7 27.85 37.20 3.54
C ALA A 7 27.60 35.71 3.17
N MET A 8 27.80 35.38 1.91
CA MET A 8 27.78 34.03 1.38
C MET A 8 29.16 33.40 1.63
N VAL A 9 29.23 32.42 2.54
CA VAL A 9 30.45 31.63 2.76
C VAL A 9 30.49 30.48 1.78
N LEU A 10 31.35 30.57 0.78
CA LEU A 10 31.75 29.49 -0.10
C LEU A 10 32.74 28.58 0.64
N VAL A 11 32.33 27.37 1.01
CA VAL A 11 33.23 26.31 1.47
C VAL A 11 33.77 25.58 0.26
N ILE A 12 35.01 25.89 -0.14
CA ILE A 12 35.75 25.11 -1.15
C ILE A 12 36.39 23.94 -0.42
N GLY A 13 35.83 22.73 -0.66
CA GLY A 13 36.42 21.48 -0.18
C GLY A 13 37.69 21.16 -0.93
N ALA A 14 38.81 21.16 -0.22
CA ALA A 14 40.10 20.76 -0.76
C ALA A 14 40.14 19.26 -0.96
N ILE A 15 40.30 18.80 -2.20
CA ILE A 15 40.61 17.40 -2.55
C ILE A 15 42.09 17.18 -2.18
N GLY A 16 42.31 16.48 -1.08
CA GLY A 16 43.62 16.03 -0.67
C GLY A 16 44.08 14.84 -1.51
N VAL A 17 44.98 15.02 -2.43
CA VAL A 17 45.73 13.95 -3.10
C VAL A 17 46.74 13.38 -2.10
N VAL A 18 46.49 12.16 -1.60
CA VAL A 18 47.46 11.41 -0.81
C VAL A 18 48.42 10.70 -1.75
N ALA A 19 49.66 11.15 -1.80
CA ALA A 19 50.72 10.45 -2.49
C ALA A 19 51.10 9.18 -1.73
N VAL A 20 50.99 8.04 -2.39
CA VAL A 20 51.42 6.74 -1.85
C VAL A 20 52.96 6.66 -1.96
N ALA A 21 53.65 6.67 -0.84
CA ALA A 21 55.06 6.30 -0.76
C ALA A 21 55.15 4.74 -0.85
N LYS A 22 55.94 4.22 -1.81
CA LYS A 22 56.34 2.82 -1.85
C LYS A 22 57.25 2.50 -0.68
N GLY A 23 56.79 1.59 0.18
CA GLY A 23 57.62 0.92 1.17
C GLY A 23 57.49 -0.59 0.97
N ASP A 24 58.60 -1.23 0.61
CA ASP A 24 58.70 -2.71 0.47
C ASP A 24 58.65 -3.40 1.85
N GLY A 25 57.88 -4.46 1.95
CA GLY A 25 57.97 -5.36 3.10
C GLY A 25 56.75 -6.19 3.40
N ALA A 26 56.69 -7.40 2.83
CA ALA A 26 56.14 -8.66 3.29
C ALA A 26 54.89 -8.70 4.22
N GLY A 27 53.79 -9.20 3.69
CA GLY A 27 52.59 -9.64 4.43
C GLY A 27 51.34 -9.40 3.61
N GLY A 28 50.98 -10.38 2.71
CA GLY A 28 49.92 -10.20 1.73
C GLY A 28 48.50 -10.19 2.31
N GLY A 29 48.08 -9.06 2.86
CA GLY A 29 46.67 -8.77 3.05
C GLY A 29 46.28 -7.64 2.08
N SER A 30 45.50 -7.90 1.04
CA SER A 30 44.94 -6.83 0.20
C SER A 30 44.13 -5.86 1.07
N ALA A 31 44.25 -4.55 0.77
CA ALA A 31 43.44 -3.54 1.46
C ALA A 31 41.94 -3.92 1.33
N PRO A 32 41.12 -3.67 2.37
CA PRO A 32 39.71 -4.00 2.32
C PRO A 32 39.00 -3.24 1.21
N THR A 33 38.12 -3.94 0.49
CA THR A 33 37.24 -3.30 -0.51
C THR A 33 36.21 -2.45 0.24
N THR A 34 36.11 -1.18 -0.12
CA THR A 34 35.14 -0.26 0.48
C THR A 34 33.92 -0.12 -0.41
N VAL A 35 32.73 -0.24 0.19
CA VAL A 35 31.42 -0.01 -0.45
C VAL A 35 30.74 1.16 0.24
N SER A 36 30.34 2.17 -0.53
CA SER A 36 29.50 3.27 -0.05
C SER A 36 28.06 2.80 0.06
N VAL A 37 27.43 3.05 1.19
CA VAL A 37 26.02 2.69 1.46
C VAL A 37 25.25 3.94 1.80
N THR A 38 24.23 4.25 1.00
CA THR A 38 23.30 5.35 1.28
C THR A 38 21.98 4.79 1.74
N LEU A 39 21.51 5.23 2.91
CA LEU A 39 20.22 4.88 3.48
C LEU A 39 19.24 6.04 3.27
N THR A 40 18.07 5.74 2.72
CA THR A 40 16.93 6.66 2.64
C THR A 40 15.66 5.87 2.99
N GLU A 41 14.51 6.55 3.09
CA GLU A 41 13.26 5.90 3.44
C GLU A 41 12.98 4.73 2.50
N PHE A 42 13.05 3.55 3.13
CA PHE A 42 12.88 2.19 2.65
C PHE A 42 13.82 1.75 1.51
N LYS A 43 14.96 2.44 1.35
CA LYS A 43 15.95 2.07 0.33
C LYS A 43 17.37 2.02 0.91
N ILE A 44 18.12 0.97 0.52
CA ILE A 44 19.56 0.81 0.73
C ILE A 44 20.21 0.85 -0.66
N THR A 45 21.08 1.83 -0.90
CA THR A 45 21.85 1.94 -2.15
C THR A 45 23.30 1.58 -1.89
N LEU A 46 23.89 0.73 -2.73
CA LEU A 46 25.26 0.22 -2.62
C LEU A 46 26.09 0.69 -3.81
N GLU A 47 27.28 1.26 -3.56
CA GLU A 47 28.23 1.69 -4.59
C GLU A 47 29.68 1.32 -4.22
N PRO A 48 30.28 0.36 -4.92
CA PRO A 48 29.69 -0.54 -5.94
C PRO A 48 28.77 -1.60 -5.34
N ALA A 49 27.75 -2.06 -6.08
CA ALA A 49 26.83 -3.12 -5.64
C ALA A 49 27.43 -4.54 -5.81
N THR A 50 28.60 -4.64 -6.45
CA THR A 50 29.35 -5.90 -6.66
C THR A 50 30.81 -5.67 -6.32
N VAL A 51 31.38 -6.60 -5.57
CA VAL A 51 32.80 -6.55 -5.14
C VAL A 51 33.45 -7.93 -5.29
N PRO A 52 34.79 -8.00 -5.49
CA PRO A 52 35.49 -9.28 -5.45
C PRO A 52 35.43 -9.91 -4.06
N SER A 53 35.62 -11.24 -4.00
CA SER A 53 35.76 -11.96 -2.74
C SER A 53 36.96 -11.41 -1.95
N GLY A 54 36.78 -11.24 -0.63
CA GLY A 54 37.81 -10.67 0.24
C GLY A 54 37.26 -9.86 1.40
N ASN A 55 38.10 -9.06 2.03
CA ASN A 55 37.68 -8.19 3.11
C ASN A 55 36.89 -7.00 2.58
N VAL A 56 35.66 -6.79 3.11
CA VAL A 56 34.74 -5.73 2.70
C VAL A 56 34.35 -4.88 3.90
N VAL A 57 34.37 -3.55 3.68
CA VAL A 57 33.98 -2.55 4.67
C VAL A 57 32.90 -1.66 4.04
N LEU A 58 31.76 -1.51 4.72
CA LEU A 58 30.67 -0.64 4.33
C LEU A 58 30.83 0.73 4.99
N GLN A 59 30.87 1.81 4.18
CA GLN A 59 30.80 3.20 4.63
C GLN A 59 29.36 3.66 4.47
N ILE A 60 28.65 3.88 5.57
CA ILE A 60 27.22 4.08 5.62
C ILE A 60 26.91 5.55 5.88
N HIS A 61 26.04 6.14 5.08
CA HIS A 61 25.49 7.46 5.28
C HIS A 61 23.97 7.42 5.30
N ASN A 62 23.35 7.99 6.34
CA ASN A 62 21.91 8.17 6.41
C ASN A 62 21.53 9.51 5.74
N ALA A 63 21.07 9.44 4.50
CA ALA A 63 20.57 10.59 3.73
C ALA A 63 19.03 10.72 3.80
N GLY A 64 18.37 9.91 4.63
CA GLY A 64 16.92 9.93 4.84
C GLY A 64 16.47 11.00 5.82
N SER A 65 15.18 11.04 6.10
CA SER A 65 14.51 11.94 7.06
C SER A 65 14.20 11.26 8.41
N ALA A 66 14.46 9.95 8.53
CA ALA A 66 14.31 9.15 9.75
C ALA A 66 15.61 8.45 10.17
N GLU A 67 15.64 7.89 11.38
CA GLU A 67 16.73 7.01 11.81
C GLU A 67 16.69 5.69 11.06
N HIS A 68 17.88 5.22 10.66
CA HIS A 68 18.07 3.93 10.01
C HIS A 68 19.18 3.14 10.68
N ASN A 69 19.19 1.83 10.52
CA ASN A 69 20.32 0.98 10.87
C ASN A 69 20.63 0.02 9.71
N LEU A 70 21.69 -0.76 9.85
CA LEU A 70 22.08 -1.73 8.83
C LEU A 70 22.57 -3.03 9.48
N ALA A 71 22.01 -4.14 9.03
CA ALA A 71 22.40 -5.48 9.46
C ALA A 71 22.69 -6.40 8.28
N ALA A 72 23.80 -7.11 8.35
CA ALA A 72 24.11 -8.29 7.55
C ALA A 72 23.80 -9.52 8.40
N VAL A 73 22.55 -9.96 8.43
CA VAL A 73 22.02 -10.94 9.40
C VAL A 73 22.76 -12.27 9.32
N ALA A 74 23.01 -12.78 8.10
CA ALA A 74 23.71 -14.04 7.86
C ALA A 74 25.16 -14.03 8.40
N LEU A 75 25.78 -12.86 8.50
CA LEU A 75 27.13 -12.69 9.04
C LEU A 75 27.14 -12.29 10.52
N ASN A 76 25.99 -12.13 11.16
CA ASN A 76 25.83 -11.58 12.50
C ASN A 76 26.56 -10.24 12.69
N LYS A 77 26.56 -9.39 11.66
CA LYS A 77 27.19 -8.05 11.65
C LYS A 77 26.10 -7.00 11.57
N ARG A 78 26.21 -5.96 12.38
CA ARG A 78 25.24 -4.86 12.41
C ARG A 78 25.83 -3.55 12.92
N VAL A 79 25.21 -2.45 12.53
CA VAL A 79 25.41 -1.11 13.11
C VAL A 79 24.08 -0.65 13.69
N GLY A 80 24.12 -0.01 14.87
CA GLY A 80 22.90 0.53 15.52
C GLY A 80 22.30 1.73 14.76
N ASN A 81 21.27 2.34 15.36
CA ASN A 81 20.57 3.44 14.73
C ASN A 81 21.51 4.62 14.38
N ILE A 82 21.45 5.06 13.15
CA ILE A 82 22.20 6.17 12.56
C ILE A 82 21.21 7.32 12.41
N ALA A 83 21.45 8.42 13.11
CA ALA A 83 20.61 9.61 13.01
C ALA A 83 20.63 10.20 11.59
N VAL A 84 19.64 11.03 11.28
CA VAL A 84 19.55 11.77 10.00
C VAL A 84 20.84 12.56 9.74
N GLY A 85 21.44 12.40 8.57
CA GLY A 85 22.72 12.99 8.18
C GLY A 85 23.95 12.32 8.82
N GLY A 86 23.76 11.29 9.66
CA GLY A 86 24.82 10.56 10.34
C GLY A 86 25.56 9.59 9.43
N ASN A 87 26.76 9.19 9.88
CA ASN A 87 27.60 8.21 9.19
C ASN A 87 27.97 7.08 10.14
N ALA A 88 28.22 5.90 9.57
CA ALA A 88 28.70 4.74 10.32
C ALA A 88 29.56 3.86 9.41
N THR A 89 30.28 2.91 10.02
CA THR A 89 31.10 1.93 9.30
C THR A 89 30.75 0.53 9.79
N LEU A 90 30.58 -0.41 8.87
CA LEU A 90 30.33 -1.81 9.17
C LEU A 90 31.38 -2.68 8.46
N ASP A 91 32.25 -3.31 9.23
CA ASP A 91 33.23 -4.27 8.71
C ASP A 91 32.58 -5.65 8.58
N LEU A 92 32.37 -6.11 7.34
CA LEU A 92 31.82 -7.42 7.05
C LEU A 92 32.87 -8.53 7.23
N GLY A 93 34.16 -8.19 7.22
CA GLY A 93 35.26 -9.15 7.20
C GLY A 93 35.43 -9.80 5.84
N ASN A 94 35.99 -11.02 5.83
CA ASN A 94 36.21 -11.76 4.58
C ASN A 94 34.92 -12.42 4.10
N VAL A 95 34.40 -11.96 2.96
CA VAL A 95 33.17 -12.46 2.34
C VAL A 95 33.48 -13.10 0.99
N SER A 96 32.82 -14.21 0.67
CA SER A 96 33.04 -15.00 -0.54
C SER A 96 31.74 -15.30 -1.32
N GLY A 97 30.62 -14.77 -0.87
CA GLY A 97 29.30 -14.91 -1.51
C GLY A 97 28.39 -13.72 -1.21
N PRO A 98 27.20 -13.66 -1.82
CA PRO A 98 26.26 -12.57 -1.66
C PRO A 98 25.93 -12.30 -0.19
N VAL A 99 25.80 -11.02 0.18
CA VAL A 99 25.47 -10.58 1.54
C VAL A 99 24.18 -9.77 1.51
N ASP A 100 23.13 -10.29 2.13
CA ASP A 100 21.88 -9.58 2.29
C ASP A 100 21.97 -8.58 3.45
N LEU A 101 21.59 -7.36 3.15
CA LEU A 101 21.58 -6.20 4.03
C LEU A 101 20.16 -5.73 4.27
N ILE A 102 19.79 -5.48 5.51
CA ILE A 102 18.46 -5.02 5.90
C ILE A 102 18.55 -3.86 6.89
N CYS A 103 17.52 -3.02 6.92
CA CYS A 103 17.26 -2.13 8.05
C CYS A 103 16.39 -2.89 9.07
N GLU A 104 16.83 -2.94 10.34
CA GLU A 104 16.09 -3.61 11.43
C GLU A 104 15.18 -2.62 12.22
N VAL A 105 15.07 -1.37 11.80
CA VAL A 105 14.08 -0.44 12.37
C VAL A 105 12.69 -1.01 12.07
N PRO A 106 11.78 -1.11 13.07
CA PRO A 106 10.47 -1.71 12.87
C PRO A 106 9.72 -1.13 11.66
N GLY A 107 9.21 -2.00 10.78
CA GLY A 107 8.49 -1.62 9.57
C GLY A 107 9.37 -1.28 8.35
N HIS A 108 10.66 -0.98 8.52
CA HIS A 108 11.51 -0.54 7.39
C HIS A 108 11.87 -1.69 6.44
N LYS A 109 12.19 -2.86 6.98
CA LYS A 109 12.46 -4.07 6.18
C LYS A 109 11.22 -4.50 5.38
N GLU A 110 10.07 -4.50 6.01
CA GLU A 110 8.77 -4.86 5.44
C GLU A 110 8.39 -3.88 4.33
N SER A 111 8.75 -2.60 4.49
CA SER A 111 8.58 -1.54 3.48
C SER A 111 9.61 -1.61 2.34
N GLY A 112 10.46 -2.66 2.31
CA GLY A 112 11.40 -2.87 1.23
C GLY A 112 12.84 -2.40 1.49
N MET A 113 13.18 -1.95 2.71
CA MET A 113 14.52 -1.48 3.05
C MET A 113 15.51 -2.63 3.20
N LYS A 114 15.87 -3.22 2.06
CA LYS A 114 16.79 -4.36 1.91
C LYS A 114 17.60 -4.22 0.63
N ALA A 115 18.81 -4.77 0.62
CA ALA A 115 19.68 -4.84 -0.56
C ALA A 115 20.58 -6.07 -0.45
N THR A 116 21.11 -6.54 -1.58
CA THR A 116 22.12 -7.61 -1.63
C THR A 116 23.42 -7.05 -2.18
N LEU A 117 24.50 -7.14 -1.43
CA LEU A 117 25.85 -6.92 -1.91
C LEU A 117 26.31 -8.21 -2.60
N ASN A 118 26.59 -8.15 -3.91
CA ASN A 118 27.12 -9.28 -4.66
C ASN A 118 28.62 -9.39 -4.44
N VAL A 119 29.10 -10.62 -4.14
CA VAL A 119 30.51 -10.90 -3.86
C VAL A 119 30.97 -12.11 -4.65
N GLY A 120 32.06 -11.98 -5.40
CA GLY A 120 32.68 -13.08 -6.17
C GLY A 120 33.57 -12.58 -7.31
N ASP A 121 34.53 -13.41 -7.73
CA ASP A 121 35.35 -13.16 -8.93
C ASP A 121 34.54 -13.50 -10.20
N HIS A 122 34.00 -12.51 -10.85
CA HIS A 122 33.41 -12.64 -12.17
C HIS A 122 34.38 -12.18 -13.27
N SER A 123 35.61 -12.73 -13.29
CA SER A 123 36.51 -12.56 -14.43
C SER A 123 35.99 -13.35 -15.61
N GLY A 124 35.06 -12.80 -16.38
CA GLY A 124 34.54 -13.41 -17.61
C GLY A 124 33.08 -13.15 -17.90
N MET A 125 32.29 -12.63 -16.99
CA MET A 125 31.00 -12.04 -17.30
C MET A 125 31.11 -10.54 -17.18
N THR A 126 31.02 -9.82 -18.28
CA THR A 126 30.52 -8.44 -18.25
C THR A 126 29.17 -8.54 -17.58
N MET A 127 29.12 -8.32 -16.25
CA MET A 127 27.86 -8.03 -15.62
C MET A 127 27.36 -6.75 -16.25
N ASP A 128 26.36 -6.90 -17.06
CA ASP A 128 25.41 -5.86 -17.37
C ASP A 128 24.75 -5.48 -16.02
N THR A 129 25.44 -4.60 -15.28
CA THR A 129 24.93 -3.93 -14.08
C THR A 129 23.87 -2.98 -14.59
N THR A 130 22.64 -3.34 -14.38
CA THR A 130 21.42 -2.88 -15.01
C THR A 130 21.38 -3.38 -16.48
N MET A 131 20.62 -4.43 -16.76
CA MET A 131 19.91 -4.46 -18.01
C MET A 131 19.02 -3.21 -17.99
N THR A 132 19.60 -2.06 -18.33
CA THR A 132 18.83 -0.93 -18.82
C THR A 132 18.19 -1.47 -20.09
N MET A 133 16.90 -1.85 -19.98
CA MET A 133 16.13 -2.22 -21.14
C MET A 133 16.37 -1.14 -22.19
N THR A 134 16.69 -1.52 -23.40
CA THR A 134 16.70 -0.54 -24.51
C THR A 134 15.30 0.08 -24.59
N ASN A 135 15.18 1.28 -25.12
CA ASN A 135 13.85 1.90 -25.30
C ASN A 135 12.90 0.95 -26.03
N ALA A 136 13.35 0.25 -27.06
CA ALA A 136 12.53 -0.73 -27.79
C ALA A 136 12.10 -1.93 -26.91
N GLN A 137 12.95 -2.39 -26.00
CA GLN A 137 12.59 -3.47 -25.06
C GLN A 137 11.61 -2.96 -24.00
N MET A 138 11.78 -1.73 -23.54
CA MET A 138 10.85 -1.09 -22.62
C MET A 138 9.48 -0.91 -23.27
N ASP A 139 9.42 -0.35 -24.47
CA ASP A 139 8.18 -0.19 -25.24
C ASP A 139 7.45 -1.52 -25.43
N ALA A 140 8.19 -2.57 -25.84
CA ALA A 140 7.63 -3.91 -26.03
C ALA A 140 7.11 -4.52 -24.71
N SER A 141 7.80 -4.29 -23.60
CA SER A 141 7.37 -4.76 -22.27
C SER A 141 6.11 -4.05 -21.81
N MET A 142 6.07 -2.72 -21.94
CA MET A 142 4.89 -1.91 -21.58
C MET A 142 3.66 -2.35 -22.39
N GLU A 143 3.83 -2.56 -23.71
CA GLU A 143 2.77 -3.06 -24.57
C GLU A 143 2.31 -4.48 -24.19
N ALA A 144 3.25 -5.37 -23.85
CA ALA A 144 2.95 -6.74 -23.44
C ALA A 144 2.16 -6.78 -22.12
N VAL A 145 2.50 -5.93 -21.15
CA VAL A 145 1.77 -5.82 -19.87
C VAL A 145 0.38 -5.23 -20.10
N ALA A 146 0.27 -4.15 -20.89
CA ALA A 146 -1.00 -3.52 -21.19
C ALA A 146 -1.99 -4.47 -21.89
N LYS A 147 -1.50 -5.33 -22.78
CA LYS A 147 -2.32 -6.35 -23.47
C LYS A 147 -2.87 -7.44 -22.57
N GLN A 148 -2.29 -7.65 -21.38
CA GLN A 148 -2.80 -8.62 -20.41
C GLN A 148 -3.99 -8.10 -19.62
N PHE A 149 -4.23 -6.79 -19.60
CA PHE A 149 -5.30 -6.19 -18.82
C PHE A 149 -6.67 -6.28 -19.52
N PRO A 150 -7.75 -6.70 -18.81
CA PRO A 150 -7.74 -7.22 -17.44
C PRO A 150 -7.35 -8.72 -17.42
N ALA A 151 -6.34 -9.06 -16.65
CA ALA A 151 -5.94 -10.45 -16.46
C ALA A 151 -6.88 -11.17 -15.47
N LYS A 152 -7.13 -12.45 -15.72
CA LYS A 152 -7.96 -13.26 -14.81
C LYS A 152 -7.11 -13.85 -13.70
N THR A 153 -7.60 -13.77 -12.47
CA THR A 153 -7.04 -14.42 -11.28
C THR A 153 -8.14 -15.11 -10.49
N GLN A 154 -7.75 -16.00 -9.59
CA GLN A 154 -8.69 -16.65 -8.69
C GLN A 154 -9.09 -15.70 -7.55
N GLY A 155 -10.37 -15.83 -7.09
CA GLY A 155 -10.93 -15.05 -5.99
C GLY A 155 -11.29 -13.61 -6.38
N ALA A 156 -12.36 -13.12 -5.77
CA ALA A 156 -12.83 -11.74 -5.88
C ALA A 156 -13.14 -11.19 -4.48
N GLY A 157 -12.67 -9.99 -4.19
CA GLY A 157 -13.03 -9.26 -2.98
C GLY A 157 -14.27 -8.39 -3.18
N ASN A 158 -14.71 -7.74 -2.09
CA ASN A 158 -15.84 -6.79 -2.10
C ASN A 158 -17.17 -7.36 -2.64
N GLN A 159 -17.38 -8.68 -2.57
CA GLN A 159 -18.68 -9.25 -2.92
C GLN A 159 -19.66 -8.94 -1.79
N GLU A 160 -20.87 -8.49 -2.12
CA GLU A 160 -21.88 -8.16 -1.12
C GLU A 160 -22.30 -9.42 -0.35
N LEU A 161 -22.34 -9.33 0.99
CA LEU A 161 -22.82 -10.39 1.86
C LEU A 161 -24.30 -10.13 2.21
N ALA A 162 -25.19 -10.98 1.71
CA ALA A 162 -26.59 -10.92 2.10
C ALA A 162 -26.73 -11.32 3.59
N PRO A 163 -27.40 -10.52 4.43
CA PRO A 163 -27.67 -10.91 5.82
C PRO A 163 -28.74 -11.98 5.92
N THR A 164 -28.66 -12.82 6.94
CA THR A 164 -29.83 -13.58 7.40
C THR A 164 -30.66 -12.72 8.36
N ILE A 165 -31.97 -12.89 8.35
CA ILE A 165 -32.86 -12.13 9.24
C ILE A 165 -33.21 -13.01 10.44
N ALA A 166 -32.82 -12.55 11.63
CA ALA A 166 -33.13 -13.24 12.88
C ALA A 166 -34.61 -13.05 13.29
N ALA A 167 -35.09 -13.86 14.22
CA ALA A 167 -36.50 -13.82 14.67
C ALA A 167 -36.89 -12.44 15.29
N ASP A 168 -35.92 -11.69 15.82
CA ASP A 168 -36.13 -10.33 16.34
C ASP A 168 -35.94 -9.23 15.28
N GLY A 169 -35.83 -9.61 14.00
CA GLY A 169 -35.68 -8.71 12.87
C GLY A 169 -34.25 -8.21 12.63
N ALA A 170 -33.25 -8.64 13.41
CA ALA A 170 -31.88 -8.22 13.22
C ALA A 170 -31.29 -8.79 11.91
N LYS A 171 -30.54 -7.97 11.17
CA LYS A 171 -29.69 -8.38 10.06
C LYS A 171 -28.42 -9.02 10.60
N VAL A 172 -28.23 -10.31 10.36
CA VAL A 172 -27.09 -11.08 10.86
C VAL A 172 -26.11 -11.34 9.73
N PHE A 173 -24.89 -10.87 9.89
CA PHE A 173 -23.75 -11.12 9.00
C PHE A 173 -22.78 -12.09 9.71
N ASN A 174 -22.52 -13.22 9.10
CA ASN A 174 -21.53 -14.17 9.61
C ASN A 174 -20.22 -13.97 8.88
N LEU A 175 -19.18 -13.63 9.61
CA LEU A 175 -17.81 -13.48 9.13
C LEU A 175 -16.93 -14.59 9.70
N ASP A 176 -16.09 -15.17 8.84
CA ASP A 176 -15.11 -16.19 9.16
C ASP A 176 -13.72 -15.63 8.80
N ALA A 177 -12.91 -15.33 9.83
CA ALA A 177 -11.56 -14.84 9.64
C ALA A 177 -10.60 -16.02 9.49
N LYS A 178 -9.92 -16.12 8.34
CA LYS A 178 -8.98 -17.21 8.06
C LYS A 178 -7.92 -16.84 7.04
N ILE A 179 -6.80 -17.56 7.07
CA ILE A 179 -5.73 -17.45 6.07
C ILE A 179 -6.09 -18.31 4.85
N ILE A 180 -5.93 -17.72 3.66
CA ILE A 180 -6.18 -18.36 2.37
C ILE A 180 -5.01 -18.18 1.42
N ASP A 181 -4.97 -18.97 0.37
CA ASP A 181 -4.17 -18.67 -0.80
C ASP A 181 -4.91 -17.63 -1.65
N TRP A 182 -4.25 -16.50 -1.90
CA TRP A 182 -4.81 -15.38 -2.65
C TRP A 182 -3.93 -15.03 -3.85
N GLU A 183 -4.49 -15.08 -5.03
CA GLU A 183 -3.77 -14.72 -6.25
C GLU A 183 -3.88 -13.21 -6.50
N VAL A 184 -2.83 -12.46 -6.19
CA VAL A 184 -2.79 -10.99 -6.30
C VAL A 184 -2.71 -10.56 -7.78
N GLU A 185 -1.92 -11.27 -8.56
CA GLU A 185 -1.72 -11.11 -10.00
C GLU A 185 -1.45 -12.48 -10.63
N PRO A 186 -1.52 -12.67 -11.94
CA PRO A 186 -1.36 -13.97 -12.56
C PRO A 186 -0.11 -14.71 -12.10
N GLY A 187 -0.30 -15.88 -11.48
CA GLY A 187 0.77 -16.73 -10.96
C GLY A 187 1.40 -16.27 -9.66
N LYS A 188 1.04 -15.11 -9.10
CA LYS A 188 1.54 -14.66 -7.80
C LYS A 188 0.51 -14.94 -6.70
N ILE A 189 0.69 -16.07 -6.03
CA ILE A 189 -0.15 -16.51 -4.91
C ILE A 189 0.55 -16.17 -3.61
N VAL A 190 -0.18 -15.55 -2.69
CA VAL A 190 0.28 -15.16 -1.36
C VAL A 190 -0.65 -15.71 -0.27
N LYS A 191 -0.17 -15.83 0.96
CA LYS A 191 -1.02 -16.12 2.12
C LYS A 191 -1.72 -14.84 2.55
N GLY A 192 -2.98 -14.69 2.14
CA GLY A 192 -3.82 -13.57 2.51
C GLY A 192 -4.70 -13.90 3.71
N TRP A 193 -5.01 -12.90 4.51
CA TRP A 193 -5.92 -13.01 5.65
C TRP A 193 -7.29 -12.48 5.21
N SER A 194 -8.31 -13.27 5.35
CA SER A 194 -9.58 -12.99 4.69
C SER A 194 -10.76 -13.02 5.65
N TYR A 195 -11.79 -12.24 5.33
CA TYR A 195 -13.14 -12.51 5.82
C TYR A 195 -13.92 -13.26 4.75
N ASN A 196 -14.47 -14.43 5.10
CA ASN A 196 -15.25 -15.29 4.20
C ASN A 196 -14.53 -15.69 2.90
N GLY A 197 -13.18 -15.81 2.95
CA GLY A 197 -12.40 -16.17 1.76
C GLY A 197 -12.28 -15.07 0.72
N GLN A 198 -12.56 -13.82 1.08
CA GLN A 198 -12.46 -12.63 0.23
C GLN A 198 -11.42 -11.64 0.74
N ILE A 199 -10.73 -10.97 -0.18
CA ILE A 199 -9.80 -9.85 0.09
C ILE A 199 -10.04 -8.76 -0.96
N PRO A 200 -10.49 -7.55 -0.56
CA PRO A 200 -11.05 -7.23 0.76
C PRO A 200 -12.25 -8.10 1.12
N GLY A 201 -12.57 -8.15 2.41
CA GLY A 201 -13.74 -8.86 2.92
C GLY A 201 -15.06 -8.40 2.27
N PRO A 202 -16.16 -9.13 2.49
CA PRO A 202 -17.45 -8.81 1.85
C PRO A 202 -17.97 -7.42 2.23
N VAL A 203 -18.69 -6.77 1.32
CA VAL A 203 -19.41 -5.52 1.61
C VAL A 203 -20.64 -5.84 2.44
N LEU A 204 -20.76 -5.18 3.61
CA LEU A 204 -21.94 -5.29 4.49
C LEU A 204 -22.87 -4.09 4.27
N ARG A 205 -24.18 -4.35 4.10
CA ARG A 205 -25.16 -3.27 3.87
C ARG A 205 -26.29 -3.31 4.87
N ALA A 206 -26.57 -2.15 5.47
CA ALA A 206 -27.71 -1.96 6.36
C ALA A 206 -28.41 -0.62 6.05
N ASN A 207 -29.65 -0.47 6.52
CA ASN A 207 -30.37 0.78 6.48
C ASN A 207 -30.35 1.45 7.86
N VAL A 208 -30.56 2.76 7.89
CA VAL A 208 -30.77 3.48 9.15
C VAL A 208 -32.00 2.88 9.85
N GLY A 209 -31.86 2.57 11.12
CA GLY A 209 -32.85 1.92 11.96
C GLY A 209 -32.72 0.39 12.05
N ASP A 210 -31.93 -0.23 11.18
CA ASP A 210 -31.72 -1.69 11.24
C ASP A 210 -30.97 -2.08 12.53
N LYS A 211 -31.41 -3.16 13.16
CA LYS A 211 -30.58 -3.91 14.10
C LYS A 211 -29.57 -4.74 13.30
N VAL A 212 -28.31 -4.61 13.62
CA VAL A 212 -27.21 -5.32 12.95
C VAL A 212 -26.51 -6.21 13.96
N ARG A 213 -26.26 -7.47 13.55
CA ARG A 213 -25.37 -8.41 14.24
C ARG A 213 -24.28 -8.84 13.30
N ILE A 214 -23.02 -8.69 13.72
CA ILE A 214 -21.89 -9.27 13.02
C ILE A 214 -21.32 -10.34 13.92
N VAL A 215 -21.39 -11.59 13.48
CA VAL A 215 -20.82 -12.74 14.19
C VAL A 215 -19.48 -13.04 13.55
N LEU A 216 -18.39 -12.70 14.25
CA LEU A 216 -17.05 -13.03 13.79
C LEU A 216 -16.59 -14.33 14.44
N LYS A 217 -16.26 -15.32 13.61
CA LYS A 217 -15.55 -16.54 13.97
C LYS A 217 -14.07 -16.38 13.65
N ASN A 218 -13.20 -16.73 14.59
CA ASN A 218 -11.75 -16.67 14.40
C ASN A 218 -11.18 -18.05 14.07
N ASP A 219 -10.91 -18.31 12.80
CA ASP A 219 -10.18 -19.49 12.33
C ASP A 219 -8.70 -19.15 11.95
N LEU A 220 -8.18 -18.03 12.49
CA LEU A 220 -6.75 -17.67 12.40
C LEU A 220 -5.93 -18.44 13.44
N PRO A 221 -4.61 -18.53 13.25
CA PRO A 221 -3.69 -19.14 14.25
C PRO A 221 -3.43 -18.25 15.46
N GLU A 222 -3.89 -17.00 15.45
CA GLU A 222 -3.72 -16.01 16.52
C GLU A 222 -5.02 -15.31 16.86
N SER A 223 -5.02 -14.54 17.93
CA SER A 223 -6.18 -13.74 18.33
C SER A 223 -6.49 -12.65 17.32
N THR A 224 -7.75 -12.23 17.30
CA THR A 224 -8.23 -11.10 16.46
C THR A 224 -9.33 -10.35 17.19
N SER A 225 -9.78 -9.26 16.62
CA SER A 225 -11.01 -8.53 16.97
C SER A 225 -11.56 -7.86 15.72
N LEU A 226 -12.71 -7.17 15.79
CA LEU A 226 -13.27 -6.46 14.66
C LEU A 226 -13.73 -5.08 15.09
N HIS A 227 -13.01 -4.05 14.66
CA HIS A 227 -13.39 -2.66 14.86
C HIS A 227 -14.32 -2.19 13.73
N LEU A 228 -15.35 -1.42 14.12
CA LEU A 228 -16.33 -0.83 13.21
C LEU A 228 -15.99 0.65 12.97
N HIS A 229 -14.97 0.87 12.18
CA HIS A 229 -14.40 2.19 11.94
C HIS A 229 -15.38 3.11 11.19
N GLY A 230 -15.70 4.26 11.78
CA GLY A 230 -16.59 5.27 11.22
C GLY A 230 -18.08 4.91 11.27
N ILE A 231 -18.44 3.91 12.06
CA ILE A 231 -19.82 3.55 12.36
C ILE A 231 -20.09 3.81 13.85
N ARG A 232 -21.18 4.51 14.14
CA ARG A 232 -21.57 4.79 15.52
C ARG A 232 -22.15 3.54 16.18
N VAL A 233 -21.39 3.00 17.14
CA VAL A 233 -21.74 1.80 17.91
C VAL A 233 -21.62 2.07 19.42
N PRO A 234 -22.25 1.24 20.31
CA PRO A 234 -21.93 1.25 21.72
C PRO A 234 -20.45 0.93 21.96
N ASN A 235 -19.82 1.54 22.97
CA ASN A 235 -18.39 1.30 23.28
C ASN A 235 -18.05 -0.19 23.45
N SER A 236 -18.96 -0.99 24.04
CA SER A 236 -18.77 -2.45 24.15
C SER A 236 -18.78 -3.22 22.82
N MET A 237 -19.06 -2.56 21.71
CA MET A 237 -19.08 -3.10 20.35
C MET A 237 -18.04 -2.43 19.44
N ASP A 238 -17.12 -1.65 20.02
CA ASP A 238 -16.08 -0.93 19.29
C ASP A 238 -14.97 -1.82 18.76
N GLY A 239 -14.79 -3.01 19.35
CA GLY A 239 -13.89 -4.03 18.81
C GLY A 239 -12.41 -3.85 19.19
N VAL A 240 -12.11 -3.06 20.24
CA VAL A 240 -10.74 -2.76 20.69
C VAL A 240 -10.40 -3.61 21.92
N ASP A 241 -9.73 -4.71 21.73
CA ASP A 241 -9.20 -5.51 22.84
C ASP A 241 -7.93 -4.88 23.47
N PRO A 242 -7.73 -5.00 24.78
CA PRO A 242 -8.64 -5.56 25.80
C PRO A 242 -9.64 -4.56 26.37
N TYR A 243 -9.75 -3.35 25.82
CA TYR A 243 -10.48 -2.22 26.42
C TYR A 243 -12.00 -2.33 26.31
N THR A 244 -12.51 -2.70 25.13
CA THR A 244 -13.96 -2.75 24.87
C THR A 244 -14.49 -4.19 24.84
N GLN A 245 -13.59 -5.16 24.63
CA GLN A 245 -13.89 -6.60 24.64
C GLN A 245 -12.63 -7.41 24.90
N PRO A 246 -12.72 -8.69 25.27
CA PRO A 246 -11.59 -9.63 25.17
C PRO A 246 -11.21 -9.89 23.73
N ALA A 247 -9.92 -10.16 23.45
CA ALA A 247 -9.49 -10.66 22.16
C ALA A 247 -10.18 -12.00 21.83
N ILE A 248 -10.58 -12.19 20.58
CA ILE A 248 -11.21 -13.42 20.09
C ILE A 248 -10.09 -14.40 19.78
N LYS A 249 -9.91 -15.44 20.58
CA LYS A 249 -8.87 -16.45 20.41
C LYS A 249 -9.17 -17.39 19.24
N PRO A 250 -8.15 -18.12 18.74
CA PRO A 250 -8.36 -19.15 17.73
C PRO A 250 -9.50 -20.12 18.11
N GLY A 251 -10.44 -20.33 17.19
CA GLY A 251 -11.64 -21.16 17.36
C GLY A 251 -12.80 -20.50 18.10
N GLU A 252 -12.63 -19.33 18.71
CA GLU A 252 -13.68 -18.58 19.39
C GLU A 252 -14.47 -17.70 18.43
N SER A 253 -15.60 -17.18 18.90
CA SER A 253 -16.44 -16.22 18.18
C SER A 253 -16.88 -15.08 19.09
N PHE A 254 -17.14 -13.92 18.50
CA PHE A 254 -17.73 -12.77 19.18
C PHE A 254 -18.87 -12.20 18.33
N THR A 255 -19.90 -11.66 18.99
CA THR A 255 -21.05 -11.06 18.32
C THR A 255 -21.10 -9.56 18.61
N TYR A 256 -20.95 -8.78 17.56
CA TYR A 256 -21.14 -7.33 17.60
C TYR A 256 -22.60 -7.02 17.29
N GLU A 257 -23.28 -6.35 18.19
CA GLU A 257 -24.69 -5.99 18.03
C GLU A 257 -24.90 -4.49 18.25
N PHE A 258 -25.52 -3.83 17.26
CA PHE A 258 -25.83 -2.42 17.32
C PHE A 258 -27.04 -2.06 16.50
N THR A 259 -27.62 -0.89 16.75
CA THR A 259 -28.61 -0.29 15.85
C THR A 259 -27.91 0.72 14.96
N ALA A 260 -28.11 0.65 13.67
CA ALA A 260 -27.59 1.62 12.69
C ALA A 260 -28.34 2.96 12.86
N LEU A 261 -27.78 3.89 13.62
CA LEU A 261 -28.48 5.12 14.02
C LEU A 261 -28.44 6.22 12.95
N GLU A 262 -27.46 6.19 12.07
CA GLU A 262 -27.20 7.22 11.07
C GLU A 262 -26.58 6.62 9.80
N PRO A 263 -26.65 7.30 8.63
CA PRO A 263 -25.94 6.85 7.44
C PRO A 263 -24.44 6.84 7.68
N GLY A 264 -23.74 5.89 7.07
CA GLY A 264 -22.29 5.77 7.21
C GLY A 264 -21.61 5.07 6.04
N VAL A 265 -20.43 5.55 5.68
CA VAL A 265 -19.45 4.85 4.85
C VAL A 265 -18.32 4.47 5.78
N GLY A 266 -18.37 3.26 6.31
CA GLY A 266 -17.45 2.76 7.32
C GLY A 266 -16.63 1.59 6.80
N MET A 267 -15.61 1.24 7.59
CA MET A 267 -14.81 0.04 7.42
C MET A 267 -15.05 -0.92 8.58
N TYR A 268 -14.85 -2.19 8.36
CA TYR A 268 -14.62 -3.12 9.45
C TYR A 268 -13.27 -3.79 9.23
N HIS A 269 -12.46 -3.85 10.27
CA HIS A 269 -11.12 -4.41 10.19
C HIS A 269 -10.67 -4.94 11.57
N SER A 270 -9.61 -5.76 11.57
CA SER A 270 -9.01 -6.20 12.83
C SER A 270 -8.43 -5.02 13.61
N HIS A 271 -8.53 -5.07 14.94
CA HIS A 271 -7.84 -4.13 15.85
C HIS A 271 -6.81 -4.82 16.75
N HIS A 272 -6.68 -6.15 16.61
CA HIS A 272 -5.65 -6.95 17.24
C HIS A 272 -4.47 -7.10 16.28
N ASP A 273 -3.26 -6.73 16.68
CA ASP A 273 -2.07 -6.67 15.81
C ASP A 273 -2.38 -6.04 14.43
N ALA A 274 -3.06 -4.90 14.47
CA ALA A 274 -3.68 -4.26 13.32
C ALA A 274 -2.69 -3.95 12.19
N GLN A 275 -1.43 -3.57 12.54
CA GLN A 275 -0.39 -3.30 11.55
C GLN A 275 0.03 -4.54 10.72
N VAL A 276 -0.30 -5.74 11.18
CA VAL A 276 -0.08 -7.01 10.46
C VAL A 276 -1.39 -7.49 9.84
N GLN A 277 -2.46 -7.56 10.62
CA GLN A 277 -3.71 -8.20 10.20
C GLN A 277 -4.44 -7.42 9.09
N ILE A 278 -4.49 -6.08 9.18
CA ILE A 278 -5.17 -5.24 8.17
C ILE A 278 -4.49 -5.34 6.81
N PRO A 279 -3.19 -5.01 6.66
CA PRO A 279 -2.58 -5.02 5.33
C PRO A 279 -2.39 -6.42 4.74
N ASN A 280 -2.53 -7.48 5.54
CA ASN A 280 -2.64 -8.85 5.03
C ASN A 280 -4.05 -9.20 4.53
N GLY A 281 -5.06 -8.32 4.74
CA GLY A 281 -6.38 -8.43 4.10
C GLY A 281 -7.58 -8.48 5.04
N LEU A 282 -7.39 -8.40 6.40
CA LEU A 282 -8.51 -8.38 7.35
C LEU A 282 -9.17 -7.00 7.42
N ALA A 283 -9.76 -6.60 6.31
CA ALA A 283 -10.52 -5.35 6.16
C ALA A 283 -11.65 -5.52 5.16
N GLY A 284 -12.72 -4.74 5.32
CA GLY A 284 -13.86 -4.70 4.40
C GLY A 284 -14.74 -3.47 4.63
N ALA A 285 -15.69 -3.24 3.72
CA ALA A 285 -16.57 -2.09 3.76
C ALA A 285 -17.90 -2.40 4.45
N ILE A 286 -18.40 -1.46 5.24
CA ILE A 286 -19.76 -1.45 5.77
C ILE A 286 -20.43 -0.14 5.37
N ILE A 287 -21.59 -0.23 4.70
CA ILE A 287 -22.34 0.92 4.19
C ILE A 287 -23.73 0.93 4.82
N ILE A 288 -24.07 2.03 5.49
CA ILE A 288 -25.37 2.24 6.10
C ILE A 288 -26.12 3.33 5.35
N GLY A 289 -27.31 2.99 4.84
CA GLY A 289 -28.15 3.89 4.05
C GLY A 289 -27.86 3.88 2.56
N ASP A 290 -28.65 4.64 1.80
CA ASP A 290 -28.51 4.77 0.34
C ASP A 290 -27.48 5.87 -0.02
N TRP A 291 -26.19 5.48 0.05
CA TRP A 291 -25.11 6.43 -0.25
C TRP A 291 -25.01 6.78 -1.71
N LYS A 292 -25.53 5.97 -2.61
CA LYS A 292 -25.63 6.33 -4.03
C LYS A 292 -26.54 7.55 -4.23
N ALA A 293 -27.74 7.51 -3.65
CA ALA A 293 -28.66 8.64 -3.69
C ALA A 293 -28.14 9.86 -2.89
N MET A 294 -27.52 9.64 -1.73
CA MET A 294 -26.96 10.70 -0.90
C MET A 294 -25.81 11.44 -1.59
N ALA A 295 -24.90 10.72 -2.24
CA ALA A 295 -23.80 11.30 -3.00
C ALA A 295 -24.29 12.16 -4.17
N MET A 296 -25.25 11.65 -4.94
CA MET A 296 -25.85 12.38 -6.05
C MET A 296 -26.60 13.64 -5.58
N LYS A 297 -27.32 13.55 -4.46
CA LYS A 297 -27.95 14.72 -3.82
C LYS A 297 -26.92 15.77 -3.40
N ALA A 298 -25.80 15.33 -2.81
CA ALA A 298 -24.70 16.20 -2.40
C ALA A 298 -24.01 16.86 -3.61
N ALA A 299 -23.94 16.15 -4.73
CA ALA A 299 -23.44 16.68 -6.00
C ALA A 299 -24.28 17.85 -6.53
N GLY A 300 -25.58 17.90 -6.20
CA GLY A 300 -26.44 19.07 -6.45
C GLY A 300 -26.58 19.45 -7.92
N GLY A 301 -26.59 18.47 -8.84
CA GLY A 301 -26.68 18.71 -10.29
C GLY A 301 -25.38 19.20 -10.94
N ARG A 302 -24.28 19.30 -10.20
CA ARG A 302 -22.96 19.71 -10.74
C ARG A 302 -22.33 18.66 -11.66
N THR A 303 -22.79 17.42 -11.58
CA THR A 303 -22.27 16.30 -12.37
C THR A 303 -22.63 16.38 -13.85
N GLY A 304 -23.65 17.16 -14.20
CA GLY A 304 -24.11 17.30 -15.59
C GLY A 304 -24.75 16.04 -16.17
N ASP A 305 -25.08 15.06 -15.31
CA ASP A 305 -25.84 13.90 -15.76
C ASP A 305 -27.29 14.26 -16.05
N SER A 306 -27.91 13.60 -17.02
CA SER A 306 -29.24 13.91 -17.51
C SER A 306 -30.38 13.45 -16.61
N ASN A 307 -30.10 12.54 -15.60
CA ASN A 307 -31.13 11.90 -14.80
C ASN A 307 -30.98 12.07 -13.28
N GLY A 308 -29.89 12.69 -12.81
CA GLY A 308 -29.61 12.93 -11.38
C GLY A 308 -29.40 11.66 -10.56
N LYS A 309 -29.06 10.55 -11.19
CA LYS A 309 -28.83 9.25 -10.55
C LYS A 309 -27.47 8.69 -10.92
N ALA A 310 -26.87 7.93 -10.02
CA ALA A 310 -25.69 7.12 -10.34
C ALA A 310 -26.14 5.71 -10.73
N GLU A 311 -25.57 5.21 -11.81
CA GLU A 311 -25.82 3.82 -12.27
C GLU A 311 -25.07 2.83 -11.41
N GLN A 312 -23.89 3.22 -10.91
CA GLN A 312 -23.02 2.34 -10.16
C GLN A 312 -22.59 2.96 -8.82
N GLU A 313 -22.36 2.09 -7.85
CA GLU A 313 -21.67 2.39 -6.59
C GLU A 313 -20.52 1.43 -6.44
N VAL A 314 -19.31 1.95 -6.25
CA VAL A 314 -18.07 1.20 -6.24
C VAL A 314 -17.38 1.38 -4.90
N VAL A 315 -16.96 0.28 -4.30
CA VAL A 315 -16.02 0.24 -3.19
C VAL A 315 -14.63 -0.01 -3.77
N MET A 316 -13.69 0.90 -3.53
CA MET A 316 -12.30 0.78 -3.95
C MET A 316 -11.39 0.82 -2.72
N VAL A 317 -10.93 -0.36 -2.31
CA VAL A 317 -10.01 -0.53 -1.17
C VAL A 317 -8.58 -0.46 -1.66
N LEU A 318 -7.81 0.43 -1.06
CA LEU A 318 -6.40 0.70 -1.32
C LEU A 318 -5.56 0.02 -0.26
N ASN A 319 -4.53 -0.71 -0.66
CA ASN A 319 -3.57 -1.35 0.24
C ASN A 319 -2.15 -1.26 -0.34
N ASP A 320 -1.14 -1.18 0.52
CA ASP A 320 0.26 -1.03 0.13
C ASP A 320 1.23 -1.93 0.91
N ALA A 321 0.74 -2.72 1.85
CA ALA A 321 1.59 -3.48 2.76
C ALA A 321 1.13 -4.94 2.94
N GLY A 322 1.78 -5.65 3.84
CA GLY A 322 1.53 -7.07 4.08
C GLY A 322 1.87 -7.95 2.87
N ASN A 323 1.33 -9.15 2.86
CA ASN A 323 1.53 -10.11 1.77
C ASN A 323 0.77 -9.70 0.50
N ILE A 324 -0.33 -8.93 0.65
CA ILE A 324 -1.12 -8.44 -0.48
C ILE A 324 -0.33 -7.37 -1.25
N GLY A 325 0.33 -6.47 -0.54
CA GLY A 325 1.13 -5.38 -1.11
C GLY A 325 0.28 -4.33 -1.83
N LEU A 326 0.92 -3.60 -2.74
CA LEU A 326 0.30 -2.53 -3.53
C LEU A 326 -0.84 -3.09 -4.40
N SER A 327 -2.07 -2.72 -4.06
CA SER A 327 -3.27 -3.31 -4.69
C SER A 327 -4.49 -2.40 -4.65
N LEU A 328 -5.39 -2.63 -5.60
CA LEU A 328 -6.76 -2.12 -5.64
C LEU A 328 -7.69 -3.32 -5.47
N ASN A 329 -8.55 -3.29 -4.44
CA ASN A 329 -9.45 -4.40 -4.12
C ASN A 329 -8.73 -5.77 -4.05
N GLY A 330 -7.54 -5.79 -3.42
CA GLY A 330 -6.75 -7.01 -3.21
C GLY A 330 -6.08 -7.57 -4.47
N LYS A 331 -6.08 -6.83 -5.58
CA LYS A 331 -5.45 -7.23 -6.85
C LYS A 331 -4.46 -6.17 -7.31
N SER A 332 -3.37 -6.62 -7.94
CA SER A 332 -2.39 -5.77 -8.61
C SER A 332 -2.57 -5.84 -10.12
N PHE A 333 -2.36 -4.70 -10.82
CA PHE A 333 -2.34 -4.68 -12.28
C PHE A 333 -1.34 -5.72 -12.83
N PRO A 334 -1.72 -6.49 -13.86
CA PRO A 334 -2.88 -6.34 -14.73
C PRO A 334 -4.16 -7.09 -14.28
N ALA A 335 -4.23 -7.58 -13.02
CA ALA A 335 -5.39 -8.33 -12.51
C ALA A 335 -6.46 -7.45 -11.82
N THR A 336 -6.29 -6.15 -11.80
CA THR A 336 -7.32 -5.21 -11.33
C THR A 336 -8.52 -5.22 -12.29
N ALA A 337 -9.72 -5.03 -11.77
CA ALA A 337 -10.93 -4.99 -12.58
C ALA A 337 -11.11 -3.58 -13.22
N PRO A 338 -11.38 -3.47 -14.53
CA PRO A 338 -11.80 -2.20 -15.12
C PRO A 338 -13.24 -1.85 -14.71
N TYR A 339 -13.53 -0.56 -14.75
CA TYR A 339 -14.88 -0.02 -14.59
C TYR A 339 -15.41 0.45 -15.94
N THR A 340 -16.72 0.35 -16.16
CA THR A 340 -17.34 0.71 -17.45
C THR A 340 -18.47 1.69 -17.26
N MET A 341 -18.57 2.69 -18.11
CA MET A 341 -19.67 3.67 -18.15
C MET A 341 -20.03 4.03 -19.60
N LYS A 342 -21.23 4.54 -19.80
CA LYS A 342 -21.58 5.24 -21.04
C LYS A 342 -21.46 6.74 -20.82
N VAL A 343 -21.25 7.47 -21.91
CA VAL A 343 -21.28 8.94 -21.84
C VAL A 343 -22.58 9.43 -21.22
N GLY A 344 -22.49 10.31 -20.23
CA GLY A 344 -23.62 10.84 -19.46
C GLY A 344 -23.98 10.04 -18.21
N GLU A 345 -23.47 8.82 -18.02
CA GLU A 345 -23.68 8.06 -16.79
C GLU A 345 -22.79 8.58 -15.65
N SER A 346 -23.29 8.43 -14.43
CA SER A 346 -22.56 8.75 -13.20
C SER A 346 -22.27 7.50 -12.37
N MET A 347 -21.13 7.51 -11.69
CA MET A 347 -20.68 6.46 -10.78
C MET A 347 -20.26 7.09 -9.44
N VAL A 348 -20.74 6.54 -8.35
CA VAL A 348 -20.28 6.86 -6.99
C VAL A 348 -19.15 5.91 -6.61
N VAL A 349 -18.02 6.45 -6.22
CA VAL A 349 -16.86 5.68 -5.77
C VAL A 349 -16.57 6.03 -4.32
N HIS A 350 -16.49 5.02 -3.49
CA HIS A 350 -15.98 5.12 -2.13
C HIS A 350 -14.57 4.58 -2.10
N TYR A 351 -13.58 5.45 -1.95
CA TYR A 351 -12.21 5.06 -1.65
C TYR A 351 -12.07 4.72 -0.18
N TYR A 352 -11.39 3.64 0.11
CA TYR A 352 -11.04 3.19 1.47
C TYR A 352 -9.54 2.94 1.51
N ASN A 353 -8.82 3.60 2.39
CA ASN A 353 -7.40 3.32 2.53
C ASN A 353 -7.13 2.47 3.78
N GLU A 354 -6.83 1.20 3.55
CA GLU A 354 -6.46 0.20 4.56
C GLU A 354 -4.96 -0.04 4.60
N GLY A 355 -4.20 0.71 3.79
CA GLY A 355 -2.75 0.67 3.74
C GLY A 355 -2.08 1.51 4.84
N LEU A 356 -0.76 1.52 4.83
CA LEU A 356 0.08 2.26 5.77
C LEU A 356 0.52 3.62 5.22
N MET A 357 0.35 3.86 3.93
CA MET A 357 0.72 5.10 3.24
C MET A 357 -0.50 5.79 2.64
N THR A 358 -0.35 7.06 2.35
CA THR A 358 -1.34 7.83 1.60
C THR A 358 -1.34 7.43 0.11
N HIS A 359 -2.52 7.47 -0.53
CA HIS A 359 -2.66 7.16 -1.95
C HIS A 359 -3.41 8.28 -2.69
N PRO A 360 -2.70 9.15 -3.43
CA PRO A 360 -3.34 10.10 -4.33
C PRO A 360 -3.85 9.36 -5.58
N MET A 361 -5.16 9.09 -5.62
CA MET A 361 -5.81 8.37 -6.72
C MET A 361 -6.18 9.34 -7.84
N HIS A 362 -5.56 9.16 -8.99
CA HIS A 362 -5.76 9.97 -10.19
C HIS A 362 -6.53 9.20 -11.26
N LEU A 363 -7.65 9.78 -11.71
CA LEU A 363 -8.37 9.34 -12.90
C LEU A 363 -8.14 10.37 -14.02
N HIS A 364 -7.61 9.92 -15.16
CA HIS A 364 -7.28 10.80 -16.28
C HIS A 364 -8.51 11.58 -16.78
N GLN A 365 -9.66 10.93 -16.91
CA GLN A 365 -10.94 11.54 -17.25
C GLN A 365 -12.11 10.66 -16.75
N PRO A 366 -13.18 11.26 -16.26
CA PRO A 366 -13.36 12.69 -15.93
C PRO A 366 -12.74 13.05 -14.58
N SER A 367 -12.60 14.35 -14.30
CA SER A 367 -12.39 14.80 -12.90
C SER A 367 -13.57 14.39 -12.05
N GLY A 368 -13.30 14.02 -10.80
CA GLY A 368 -14.30 13.63 -9.83
C GLY A 368 -14.81 14.80 -9.01
N LEU A 369 -16.07 14.76 -8.61
CA LEU A 369 -16.62 15.65 -7.59
C LEU A 369 -16.56 14.97 -6.23
N VAL A 370 -15.70 15.44 -5.35
CA VAL A 370 -15.57 14.95 -3.96
C VAL A 370 -16.76 15.47 -3.18
N VAL A 371 -17.62 14.58 -2.69
CA VAL A 371 -18.90 14.93 -2.05
C VAL A 371 -18.96 14.58 -0.57
N ALA A 372 -18.13 13.62 -0.08
CA ALA A 372 -18.08 13.27 1.33
C ALA A 372 -16.69 12.79 1.75
N LYS A 373 -16.39 12.95 3.03
CA LYS A 373 -15.22 12.41 3.70
C LYS A 373 -15.66 11.68 4.98
N ASP A 374 -15.12 10.49 5.20
CA ASP A 374 -15.36 9.67 6.41
C ASP A 374 -16.85 9.42 6.72
N GLY A 375 -17.66 9.28 5.66
CA GLY A 375 -19.11 9.10 5.80
C GLY A 375 -19.86 10.40 6.11
N HIS A 376 -19.23 11.57 6.01
CA HIS A 376 -19.88 12.86 6.21
C HIS A 376 -19.91 13.68 4.93
N VAL A 377 -21.10 14.11 4.53
CA VAL A 377 -21.29 14.95 3.35
C VAL A 377 -20.60 16.29 3.55
N LEU A 378 -19.84 16.73 2.57
CA LEU A 378 -19.15 18.02 2.59
C LEU A 378 -20.15 19.17 2.40
N ALA A 379 -19.99 20.22 3.21
CA ALA A 379 -20.79 21.45 3.03
C ALA A 379 -20.55 22.11 1.66
N GLN A 380 -19.35 21.95 1.10
CA GLN A 380 -18.96 22.45 -0.21
C GLN A 380 -18.19 21.35 -0.96
N PRO A 381 -18.87 20.53 -1.78
CA PRO A 381 -18.22 19.61 -2.70
C PRO A 381 -17.26 20.33 -3.65
N TYR A 382 -16.14 19.69 -3.98
CA TYR A 382 -15.11 20.27 -4.85
C TYR A 382 -14.65 19.26 -5.91
N GLU A 383 -14.24 19.77 -7.07
CA GLU A 383 -13.68 18.95 -8.15
C GLU A 383 -12.21 18.65 -7.91
N ALA A 384 -11.81 17.42 -8.23
CA ALA A 384 -10.43 16.98 -8.23
C ALA A 384 -10.23 15.87 -9.28
N ASP A 385 -9.11 15.90 -9.97
CA ASP A 385 -8.64 14.81 -10.81
C ASP A 385 -7.76 13.81 -10.02
N THR A 386 -7.21 14.29 -8.91
CA THR A 386 -6.36 13.52 -8.00
C THR A 386 -6.89 13.65 -6.58
N VAL A 387 -7.37 12.55 -6.03
CA VAL A 387 -7.96 12.48 -4.68
C VAL A 387 -7.00 11.80 -3.74
N ASN A 388 -6.45 12.56 -2.79
CA ASN A 388 -5.56 12.01 -1.79
C ASN A 388 -6.36 11.32 -0.69
N VAL A 389 -6.05 10.04 -0.41
CA VAL A 389 -6.71 9.22 0.61
C VAL A 389 -5.65 8.79 1.63
N ALA A 390 -5.68 9.35 2.83
CA ALA A 390 -4.76 8.98 3.91
C ALA A 390 -5.16 7.64 4.56
N PRO A 391 -4.25 6.96 5.27
CA PRO A 391 -4.59 5.75 6.03
C PRO A 391 -5.80 5.95 6.93
N GLY A 392 -6.76 5.04 6.87
CA GLY A 392 -8.01 5.10 7.63
C GLY A 392 -9.08 6.03 7.05
N GLU A 393 -8.78 6.84 6.04
CA GLU A 393 -9.78 7.73 5.41
C GLU A 393 -10.71 6.98 4.44
N ARG A 394 -11.95 7.49 4.32
CA ARG A 394 -12.92 7.12 3.28
C ARG A 394 -13.37 8.38 2.57
N ILE A 395 -13.13 8.42 1.26
CA ILE A 395 -13.52 9.56 0.42
C ILE A 395 -14.57 9.11 -0.58
N THR A 396 -15.70 9.82 -0.62
CA THR A 396 -16.76 9.56 -1.60
C THR A 396 -16.69 10.56 -2.74
N VAL A 397 -16.59 10.05 -3.96
CA VAL A 397 -16.46 10.85 -5.19
C VAL A 397 -17.51 10.45 -6.20
N VAL A 398 -18.09 11.43 -6.89
CA VAL A 398 -18.98 11.22 -8.03
C VAL A 398 -18.22 11.50 -9.32
N TYR A 399 -18.13 10.51 -10.19
CA TYR A 399 -17.59 10.65 -11.54
C TYR A 399 -18.70 10.59 -12.56
N THR A 400 -18.73 11.53 -13.51
CA THR A 400 -19.70 11.53 -14.64
C THR A 400 -18.94 11.46 -15.96
N ALA A 401 -19.17 10.40 -16.73
CA ALA A 401 -18.48 10.16 -17.98
C ALA A 401 -18.86 11.22 -19.04
N LYS A 402 -17.87 11.91 -19.60
CA LYS A 402 -18.05 12.95 -20.60
C LYS A 402 -17.60 12.51 -21.99
N ASP A 403 -16.47 11.87 -22.07
CA ASP A 403 -15.81 11.52 -23.32
C ASP A 403 -15.56 10.01 -23.42
N LYS A 404 -15.78 9.44 -24.62
CA LYS A 404 -15.46 8.02 -24.90
C LYS A 404 -13.96 7.77 -24.84
N GLY A 405 -13.58 6.60 -24.37
CA GLY A 405 -12.19 6.20 -24.32
C GLY A 405 -11.89 5.19 -23.22
N VAL A 406 -10.61 4.84 -23.12
CA VAL A 406 -10.06 4.06 -22.03
C VAL A 406 -9.16 4.99 -21.23
N TRP A 407 -9.58 5.31 -20.01
CA TRP A 407 -8.95 6.29 -19.16
C TRP A 407 -8.20 5.60 -18.01
N ALA A 408 -6.90 5.82 -17.94
CA ALA A 408 -6.11 5.25 -16.86
C ALA A 408 -6.56 5.81 -15.49
N TRP A 409 -6.55 4.95 -14.48
CA TRP A 409 -6.92 5.26 -13.10
C TRP A 409 -5.91 4.62 -12.17
N HIS A 410 -5.12 5.42 -11.48
CA HIS A 410 -3.97 4.90 -10.74
C HIS A 410 -3.58 5.77 -9.54
N CYS A 411 -2.80 5.20 -8.61
CA CYS A 411 -2.12 5.97 -7.58
C CYS A 411 -1.02 6.84 -8.21
N HIS A 412 -0.95 8.13 -7.85
CA HIS A 412 0.03 9.06 -8.41
C HIS A 412 1.37 9.09 -7.64
N ILE A 413 1.56 8.22 -6.66
CA ILE A 413 2.91 7.83 -6.21
C ILE A 413 3.43 6.85 -7.26
N LEU A 414 4.34 7.29 -8.13
CA LEU A 414 4.64 6.61 -9.40
C LEU A 414 5.15 5.18 -9.23
N ASN A 415 5.98 4.91 -8.22
CA ASN A 415 6.43 3.55 -7.92
C ASN A 415 5.31 2.64 -7.35
N HIS A 416 4.11 3.17 -7.06
CA HIS A 416 2.91 2.39 -6.77
C HIS A 416 2.10 2.04 -8.02
N ALA A 417 2.45 2.59 -9.16
CA ALA A 417 1.71 2.44 -10.41
C ALA A 417 2.56 1.96 -11.58
N GLU A 418 3.89 1.99 -11.45
CA GLU A 418 4.80 1.73 -12.55
C GLU A 418 6.10 1.07 -12.08
N THR A 419 6.69 0.28 -12.97
CA THR A 419 8.02 -0.30 -12.87
C THR A 419 8.74 -0.06 -14.20
N PRO A 420 10.06 -0.34 -14.32
CA PRO A 420 10.75 -0.28 -15.60
C PRO A 420 10.14 -1.16 -16.70
N GLN A 421 9.31 -2.14 -16.33
CA GLN A 421 8.61 -3.04 -17.26
C GLN A 421 7.23 -2.50 -17.66
N GLY A 422 6.79 -1.36 -17.15
CA GLY A 422 5.51 -0.73 -17.43
C GLY A 422 4.56 -0.67 -16.23
N MET A 423 3.28 -0.41 -16.51
CA MET A 423 2.22 -0.31 -15.49
C MET A 423 2.16 -1.54 -14.59
N LYS A 424 1.99 -1.31 -13.29
CA LYS A 424 1.99 -2.34 -12.25
C LYS A 424 1.17 -1.88 -11.04
N TYR A 425 0.81 -2.79 -10.16
CA TYR A 425 0.25 -2.52 -8.83
C TYR A 425 -1.09 -1.77 -8.83
N MET A 426 -1.12 -0.53 -8.34
CA MET A 426 -2.33 0.25 -8.09
C MET A 426 -2.80 0.99 -9.34
N VAL A 427 -3.02 0.26 -10.42
CA VAL A 427 -3.52 0.75 -11.71
C VAL A 427 -4.78 -0.01 -12.11
N THR A 428 -5.75 0.69 -12.66
CA THR A 428 -6.94 0.15 -13.35
C THR A 428 -7.35 1.11 -14.47
N ALA A 429 -8.52 0.94 -15.04
CA ALA A 429 -9.05 1.83 -16.08
C ALA A 429 -10.55 2.06 -15.92
N LEU A 430 -11.01 3.23 -16.37
CA LEU A 430 -12.39 3.51 -16.70
C LEU A 430 -12.57 3.44 -18.22
N ILE A 431 -13.48 2.59 -18.68
CA ILE A 431 -13.82 2.41 -20.09
C ILE A 431 -15.17 3.10 -20.33
N VAL A 432 -15.16 4.14 -21.16
CA VAL A 432 -16.37 4.90 -21.51
C VAL A 432 -16.76 4.63 -22.97
N SER A 433 -18.00 4.17 -23.19
CA SER A 433 -18.55 3.80 -24.51
C SER A 433 -19.60 4.77 -25.04
#